data_dac965c48690bf24bb6a4532c01c5d6d
#
_entry.id   dac965c48690bf24bb6a4532c01c5d6d
#
_cell.length_a   1.000
_cell.length_b   1.000
_cell.length_c   1.000
_cell.angle_alpha   90.00
_cell.angle_beta   90.00
_cell.angle_gamma   90.00
#
_symmetry.space_group_name_H-M   'P 1'
#
loop_
_entity.id
_entity.type
_entity.pdbx_description
1 polymer ?
#
loop_
_entity_poly.entity_id
_entity_poly.type
_entity_poly.pdbx_seq_one_letter_code
_entity_poly.pdbx_strand_id
1 'polypeptide(L)'
;NSMLARLGHEIGRNTMANWVIRLDEVFHPLIKLAREQQNQGNYIQADETRIQVLDEAGKSRQSDKWMWVTRGGPPDKPTVLFDYDPSRAGQVPARLLDGFNGVLQVDGYAGYAKVCRERQLPRIGCMDHARRKFIEASRAGTPSHKNSKKGTPSKADVAIGYIQKLYAIDA
;
A
#
# COMPACT_ATOMS: atom_id res chain seq x y z
N ASN A 1 21.57 -3.30 19.47
CA ASN A 1 22.52 -3.10 20.59
C ASN A 1 23.63 -4.16 20.65
N SER A 2 23.37 -5.42 20.36
CA SER A 2 24.38 -6.49 20.47
C SER A 2 25.58 -6.31 19.53
N MET A 3 25.40 -5.71 18.36
CA MET A 3 26.49 -5.49 17.40
C MET A 3 27.43 -4.36 17.89
N LEU A 4 26.89 -3.25 18.39
CA LEU A 4 27.67 -2.13 18.92
C LEU A 4 28.37 -2.49 20.25
N ALA A 5 27.69 -3.27 21.10
CA ALA A 5 28.29 -3.77 22.33
C ALA A 5 29.53 -4.65 22.09
N ARG A 6 29.56 -5.44 20.99
CA ARG A 6 30.75 -6.21 20.58
C ARG A 6 31.94 -5.33 20.18
N LEU A 7 31.68 -4.10 19.79
CA LEU A 7 32.69 -3.07 19.47
C LEU A 7 33.02 -2.18 20.66
N GLY A 8 32.56 -2.52 21.87
CA GLY A 8 32.79 -1.78 23.06
C GLY A 8 31.96 -0.50 23.23
N HIS A 9 30.91 -0.32 22.42
CA HIS A 9 30.04 0.85 22.50
C HIS A 9 28.65 0.49 23.02
N GLU A 10 28.27 1.10 24.14
CA GLU A 10 26.91 1.03 24.66
C GLU A 10 26.12 2.28 24.26
N ILE A 11 25.18 2.09 23.34
CA ILE A 11 24.25 3.15 22.90
C ILE A 11 22.85 2.80 23.34
N GLY A 12 22.24 3.69 24.13
CA GLY A 12 20.87 3.54 24.62
C GLY A 12 19.85 3.56 23.46
N ARG A 13 18.75 2.81 23.61
CA ARG A 13 17.66 2.79 22.61
C ARG A 13 17.09 4.18 22.34
N ASN A 14 16.95 5.01 23.39
CA ASN A 14 16.45 6.38 23.28
C ASN A 14 17.39 7.26 22.45
N THR A 15 18.70 7.08 22.59
CA THR A 15 19.68 7.80 21.78
C THR A 15 19.55 7.46 20.30
N MET A 16 19.43 6.17 19.98
CA MET A 16 19.21 5.72 18.59
C MET A 16 17.90 6.24 18.04
N ALA A 17 16.81 6.18 18.83
CA ALA A 17 15.51 6.70 18.42
C ALA A 17 15.58 8.21 18.13
N ASN A 18 16.23 8.99 18.99
CA ASN A 18 16.40 10.42 18.81
C ASN A 18 17.24 10.75 17.55
N TRP A 19 18.24 9.95 17.23
CA TRP A 19 18.99 10.12 15.98
C TRP A 19 18.11 9.92 14.75
N VAL A 20 17.28 8.87 14.75
CA VAL A 20 16.34 8.62 13.65
C VAL A 20 15.33 9.75 13.53
N ILE A 21 14.78 10.24 14.63
CA ILE A 21 13.83 11.36 14.64
C ILE A 21 14.48 12.63 14.05
N ARG A 22 15.72 12.94 14.43
CA ARG A 22 16.46 14.11 13.88
C ARG A 22 16.78 13.97 12.39
N LEU A 23 16.90 12.76 11.87
CA LEU A 23 17.10 12.53 10.44
C LEU A 23 15.88 12.94 9.62
N ASP A 24 14.68 12.98 10.21
CA ASP A 24 13.47 13.43 9.50
C ASP A 24 13.62 14.86 8.98
N GLU A 25 14.13 15.78 9.80
CA GLU A 25 14.37 17.17 9.37
C GLU A 25 15.33 17.26 8.18
N VAL A 26 16.36 16.40 8.17
CA VAL A 26 17.36 16.37 7.10
C VAL A 26 16.81 15.74 5.83
N PHE A 27 16.00 14.69 5.96
CA PHE A 27 15.45 13.95 4.81
C PHE A 27 14.15 14.54 4.26
N HIS A 28 13.45 15.39 5.02
CA HIS A 28 12.20 15.99 4.57
C HIS A 28 12.27 16.66 3.18
N PRO A 29 13.32 17.46 2.85
CA PRO A 29 13.46 18.02 1.51
C PRO A 29 13.60 16.95 0.41
N LEU A 30 14.27 15.82 0.72
CA LEU A 30 14.44 14.72 -0.22
C LEU A 30 13.11 14.00 -0.46
N ILE A 31 12.31 13.78 0.59
CA ILE A 31 10.96 13.20 0.46
C ILE A 31 10.06 14.09 -0.39
N LYS A 32 10.16 15.42 -0.22
CA LYS A 32 9.43 16.39 -1.05
C LYS A 32 9.82 16.25 -2.53
N LEU A 33 11.12 16.25 -2.83
CA LEU A 33 11.64 16.07 -4.19
C LEU A 33 11.21 14.71 -4.77
N ALA A 34 11.25 13.65 -3.99
CA ALA A 34 10.79 12.33 -4.40
C ALA A 34 9.29 12.33 -4.73
N ARG A 35 8.46 13.08 -4.01
CA ARG A 35 7.05 13.24 -4.32
C ARG A 35 6.82 14.06 -5.59
N GLU A 36 7.55 15.13 -5.76
CA GLU A 36 7.54 15.91 -7.00
C GLU A 36 7.96 15.04 -8.21
N GLN A 37 9.00 14.22 -8.06
CA GLN A 37 9.42 13.24 -9.05
C GLN A 37 8.34 12.19 -9.33
N GLN A 38 7.67 11.69 -8.30
CA GLN A 38 6.57 10.74 -8.44
C GLN A 38 5.41 11.33 -9.26
N ASN A 39 5.08 12.59 -9.02
CA ASN A 39 3.99 13.29 -9.69
C ASN A 39 4.29 13.65 -11.17
N GLN A 40 5.56 13.58 -11.61
CA GLN A 40 5.91 13.75 -13.02
C GLN A 40 5.50 12.56 -13.90
N GLY A 41 5.21 11.41 -13.27
CA GLY A 41 4.65 10.25 -13.98
C GLY A 41 3.16 10.45 -14.28
N ASN A 42 2.68 9.71 -15.26
CA ASN A 42 1.26 9.69 -15.64
C ASN A 42 0.47 8.57 -14.93
N TYR A 43 1.10 7.84 -14.00
CA TYR A 43 0.53 6.68 -13.34
C TYR A 43 1.06 6.54 -11.90
N ILE A 44 0.14 6.35 -10.96
CA ILE A 44 0.48 6.03 -9.57
C ILE A 44 -0.32 4.80 -9.13
N GLN A 45 0.37 3.87 -8.48
CA GLN A 45 -0.23 2.82 -7.67
C GLN A 45 -0.26 3.28 -6.21
N ALA A 46 -1.38 3.07 -5.53
CA ALA A 46 -1.49 3.35 -4.10
C ALA A 46 -2.20 2.21 -3.37
N ASP A 47 -1.73 1.94 -2.17
CA ASP A 47 -2.30 0.94 -1.26
C ASP A 47 -2.04 1.36 0.19
N GLU A 48 -2.77 0.80 1.13
CA GLU A 48 -2.55 1.03 2.55
C GLU A 48 -2.64 -0.27 3.36
N THR A 49 -1.78 -0.38 4.34
CA THR A 49 -1.76 -1.52 5.25
C THR A 49 -1.81 -1.09 6.70
N ARG A 50 -2.42 -1.91 7.54
CA ARG A 50 -2.43 -1.68 8.98
C ARG A 50 -1.04 -1.88 9.56
N ILE A 51 -0.65 -0.99 10.44
CA ILE A 51 0.55 -1.15 11.26
C ILE A 51 0.22 -0.94 12.73
N GLN A 52 1.00 -1.55 13.60
CA GLN A 52 0.90 -1.35 15.03
C GLN A 52 1.90 -0.29 15.48
N VAL A 53 1.40 0.77 16.10
CA VAL A 53 2.21 1.77 16.79
C VAL A 53 1.81 1.76 18.25
N LEU A 54 2.71 1.36 19.12
CA LEU A 54 2.43 1.08 20.53
C LEU A 54 2.32 2.34 21.40
N ASP A 55 3.00 3.39 21.00
CA ASP A 55 3.07 4.65 21.75
C ASP A 55 2.85 5.84 20.82
N GLU A 56 1.65 6.39 20.86
CA GLU A 56 1.25 7.57 20.12
C GLU A 56 0.36 8.44 21.00
N ALA A 57 0.76 9.68 21.20
CA ALA A 57 0.04 10.61 22.07
C ALA A 57 -1.44 10.74 21.67
N GLY A 58 -2.33 10.57 22.64
CA GLY A 58 -3.78 10.71 22.43
C GLY A 58 -4.45 9.55 21.68
N LYS A 59 -3.74 8.47 21.38
CA LYS A 59 -4.29 7.29 20.68
C LYS A 59 -4.19 6.03 21.53
N SER A 60 -5.19 5.15 21.40
CA SER A 60 -5.12 3.82 21.98
C SER A 60 -4.08 2.96 21.26
N ARG A 61 -3.34 2.15 22.01
CA ARG A 61 -2.41 1.14 21.48
C ARG A 61 -3.10 0.13 20.55
N GLN A 62 -4.40 -0.05 20.72
CA GLN A 62 -5.23 -0.98 19.94
C GLN A 62 -5.87 -0.31 18.72
N SER A 63 -5.73 1.04 18.56
CA SER A 63 -6.29 1.72 17.40
C SER A 63 -5.55 1.36 16.13
N ASP A 64 -6.30 1.12 15.06
CA ASP A 64 -5.73 0.91 13.74
C ASP A 64 -4.97 2.16 13.28
N LYS A 65 -3.75 1.94 12.84
CA LYS A 65 -2.88 2.95 12.22
C LYS A 65 -2.44 2.43 10.86
N TRP A 66 -2.03 3.30 9.98
CA TRP A 66 -1.90 2.96 8.57
C TRP A 66 -0.55 3.40 8.01
N MET A 67 0.06 2.50 7.29
CA MET A 67 1.16 2.81 6.39
C MET A 67 0.58 2.85 4.98
N TRP A 68 0.68 4.00 4.36
CA TRP A 68 0.32 4.24 2.98
C TRP A 68 1.54 4.07 2.11
N VAL A 69 1.39 3.42 0.99
CA VAL A 69 2.43 3.30 -0.01
C VAL A 69 1.95 3.87 -1.32
N THR A 70 2.77 4.67 -1.95
CA THR A 70 2.53 5.16 -3.31
C THR A 70 3.75 4.83 -4.18
N ARG A 71 3.50 4.31 -5.37
CA ARG A 71 4.53 4.01 -6.38
C ARG A 71 4.16 4.69 -7.68
N GLY A 72 5.05 5.49 -8.23
CA GLY A 72 4.82 6.25 -9.46
C GLY A 72 6.12 6.85 -9.98
N GLY A 73 6.01 7.88 -10.80
CA GLY A 73 7.12 8.56 -11.45
C GLY A 73 7.31 8.14 -12.91
N PRO A 74 8.23 8.77 -13.64
CA PRO A 74 8.61 8.37 -14.98
C PRO A 74 9.13 6.92 -15.01
N PRO A 75 8.95 6.17 -16.10
CA PRO A 75 9.33 4.76 -16.19
C PRO A 75 10.82 4.49 -15.88
N ASP A 76 11.70 5.41 -16.23
CA ASP A 76 13.14 5.34 -15.99
C ASP A 76 13.56 5.77 -14.58
N LYS A 77 12.64 6.39 -13.83
CA LYS A 77 12.88 6.93 -12.48
C LYS A 77 11.71 6.64 -11.54
N PRO A 78 11.36 5.37 -11.32
CA PRO A 78 10.25 5.03 -10.44
C PRO A 78 10.57 5.42 -9.00
N THR A 79 9.58 5.99 -8.33
CA THR A 79 9.66 6.41 -6.93
C THR A 79 8.64 5.66 -6.11
N VAL A 80 9.06 5.16 -4.94
CA VAL A 80 8.18 4.54 -3.95
C VAL A 80 8.28 5.34 -2.66
N LEU A 81 7.14 5.78 -2.14
CA LEU A 81 7.03 6.52 -0.90
C LEU A 81 6.16 5.78 0.10
N PHE A 82 6.57 5.85 1.36
CA PHE A 82 5.84 5.31 2.49
C PHE A 82 5.46 6.46 3.41
N ASP A 83 4.16 6.58 3.71
CA ASP A 83 3.62 7.63 4.55
C ASP A 83 2.84 7.01 5.71
N TYR A 84 3.20 7.38 6.93
CA TYR A 84 2.43 7.04 8.10
C TYR A 84 1.26 8.01 8.27
N ASP A 85 0.09 7.46 8.58
CA ASP A 85 -1.04 8.26 9.03
C ASP A 85 -1.88 7.44 10.04
N PRO A 86 -2.28 8.05 11.18
CA PRO A 86 -3.13 7.37 12.15
C PRO A 86 -4.56 7.16 11.63
N SER A 87 -4.89 7.66 10.47
CA SER A 87 -6.22 7.61 9.86
C SER A 87 -6.20 6.90 8.50
N ARG A 88 -7.31 6.23 8.19
CA ARG A 88 -7.61 5.72 6.86
C ARG A 88 -8.59 6.64 6.09
N ALA A 89 -8.97 7.78 6.64
CA ALA A 89 -9.96 8.65 6.04
C ALA A 89 -9.54 9.16 4.65
N GLY A 90 -10.52 9.47 3.80
CA GLY A 90 -10.29 9.90 2.41
C GLY A 90 -9.49 11.20 2.24
N GLN A 91 -9.31 11.98 3.32
CA GLN A 91 -8.41 13.13 3.34
C GLN A 91 -6.94 12.74 3.18
N VAL A 92 -6.55 11.52 3.62
CA VAL A 92 -5.17 11.05 3.51
C VAL A 92 -4.76 10.87 2.05
N PRO A 93 -5.46 10.06 1.23
CA PRO A 93 -5.12 9.98 -0.19
C PRO A 93 -5.24 11.32 -0.91
N ALA A 94 -6.15 12.22 -0.50
CA ALA A 94 -6.23 13.56 -1.08
C ALA A 94 -4.94 14.37 -0.84
N ARG A 95 -4.31 14.25 0.33
CA ARG A 95 -3.02 14.85 0.68
C ARG A 95 -1.85 14.18 -0.07
N LEU A 96 -1.81 12.84 -0.06
CA LEU A 96 -0.71 12.09 -0.64
C LEU A 96 -0.61 12.22 -2.17
N LEU A 97 -1.76 12.40 -2.83
CA LEU A 97 -1.85 12.56 -4.28
C LEU A 97 -1.90 14.04 -4.70
N ASP A 98 -1.52 14.96 -3.81
CA ASP A 98 -1.54 16.38 -4.14
C ASP A 98 -0.59 16.71 -5.28
N GLY A 99 -1.09 17.48 -6.27
CA GLY A 99 -0.35 17.80 -7.50
C GLY A 99 -0.31 16.67 -8.54
N PHE A 100 -0.78 15.45 -8.25
CA PHE A 100 -0.84 14.38 -9.24
C PHE A 100 -2.02 14.57 -10.19
N ASN A 101 -1.76 14.34 -11.48
CA ASN A 101 -2.75 14.46 -12.56
C ASN A 101 -2.55 13.36 -13.59
N GLY A 102 -2.86 12.12 -13.22
CA GLY A 102 -2.68 10.94 -14.06
C GLY A 102 -3.64 9.82 -13.66
N VAL A 103 -3.34 8.61 -14.08
CA VAL A 103 -4.13 7.42 -13.77
C VAL A 103 -3.76 6.88 -12.40
N LEU A 104 -4.76 6.66 -11.55
CA LEU A 104 -4.58 6.07 -10.22
C LEU A 104 -5.01 4.60 -10.20
N GLN A 105 -4.09 3.69 -9.91
CA GLN A 105 -4.39 2.29 -9.63
C GLN A 105 -4.47 2.06 -8.12
N VAL A 106 -5.63 1.56 -7.68
CA VAL A 106 -5.90 1.26 -6.26
C VAL A 106 -6.80 0.03 -6.13
N ASP A 107 -7.02 -0.41 -4.92
CA ASP A 107 -8.05 -1.39 -4.59
C ASP A 107 -9.48 -0.80 -4.65
N GLY A 108 -10.47 -1.54 -4.15
CA GLY A 108 -11.87 -1.10 -4.06
C GLY A 108 -12.17 -0.12 -2.93
N TYR A 109 -11.19 0.35 -2.15
CA TYR A 109 -11.43 1.20 -1.00
C TYR A 109 -12.07 2.55 -1.38
N ALA A 110 -13.17 2.88 -0.68
CA ALA A 110 -13.98 4.08 -0.98
C ALA A 110 -13.25 5.40 -0.69
N GLY A 111 -12.22 5.39 0.17
CA GLY A 111 -11.43 6.57 0.52
C GLY A 111 -10.78 7.27 -0.68
N TYR A 112 -10.47 6.52 -1.75
CA TYR A 112 -9.96 7.10 -2.99
C TYR A 112 -11.03 7.75 -3.87
N ALA A 113 -12.32 7.41 -3.67
CA ALA A 113 -13.39 7.87 -4.55
C ALA A 113 -13.56 9.39 -4.52
N LYS A 114 -13.33 10.01 -3.37
CA LYS A 114 -13.46 11.48 -3.22
C LYS A 114 -12.39 12.19 -4.05
N VAL A 115 -11.11 11.87 -3.86
CA VAL A 115 -10.01 12.53 -4.57
C VAL A 115 -10.08 12.29 -6.08
N CYS A 116 -10.47 11.08 -6.52
CA CYS A 116 -10.64 10.77 -7.94
C CYS A 116 -11.73 11.63 -8.57
N ARG A 117 -12.87 11.83 -7.87
CA ARG A 117 -13.98 12.65 -8.38
C ARG A 117 -13.62 14.13 -8.40
N GLU A 118 -13.04 14.65 -7.32
CA GLU A 118 -12.71 16.07 -7.19
C GLU A 118 -11.64 16.53 -8.16
N ARG A 119 -10.67 15.65 -8.46
CA ARG A 119 -9.57 15.94 -9.38
C ARG A 119 -9.73 15.30 -10.75
N GLN A 120 -10.86 14.65 -11.01
CA GLN A 120 -11.13 13.93 -12.27
C GLN A 120 -10.04 12.92 -12.65
N LEU A 121 -9.43 12.27 -11.64
CA LEU A 121 -8.43 11.24 -11.87
C LEU A 121 -9.08 9.94 -12.38
N PRO A 122 -8.68 9.43 -13.54
CA PRO A 122 -9.05 8.09 -13.95
C PRO A 122 -8.60 7.07 -12.91
N ARG A 123 -9.54 6.23 -12.44
CA ARG A 123 -9.27 5.20 -11.44
C ARG A 123 -9.35 3.82 -12.08
N ILE A 124 -8.32 3.03 -11.90
CA ILE A 124 -8.30 1.63 -12.31
C ILE A 124 -8.12 0.71 -11.10
N GLY A 125 -8.70 -0.49 -11.19
CA GLY A 125 -8.63 -1.49 -10.13
C GLY A 125 -7.32 -2.26 -10.16
N CYS A 126 -6.80 -2.60 -8.98
CA CYS A 126 -5.66 -3.49 -8.86
C CYS A 126 -6.08 -4.94 -9.10
N MET A 127 -5.46 -5.59 -10.10
CA MET A 127 -5.77 -6.97 -10.48
C MET A 127 -5.37 -7.97 -9.38
N ASP A 128 -4.32 -7.69 -8.61
CA ASP A 128 -3.92 -8.53 -7.48
C ASP A 128 -4.97 -8.56 -6.37
N HIS A 129 -5.59 -7.42 -6.07
CA HIS A 129 -6.69 -7.36 -5.12
C HIS A 129 -7.92 -8.10 -5.64
N ALA A 130 -8.25 -7.96 -6.91
CA ALA A 130 -9.33 -8.73 -7.54
C ALA A 130 -9.03 -10.24 -7.48
N ARG A 131 -7.82 -10.65 -7.87
CA ARG A 131 -7.38 -12.06 -7.81
C ARG A 131 -7.49 -12.64 -6.39
N ARG A 132 -7.07 -11.87 -5.37
CA ARG A 132 -7.18 -12.29 -3.97
C ARG A 132 -8.63 -12.60 -3.58
N LYS A 133 -9.58 -11.76 -4.01
CA LYS A 133 -11.02 -11.99 -3.75
C LYS A 133 -11.54 -13.26 -4.42
N PHE A 134 -11.12 -13.57 -5.63
CA PHE A 134 -11.48 -14.84 -6.29
C PHE A 134 -10.86 -16.04 -5.59
N ILE A 135 -9.61 -15.93 -5.08
CA ILE A 135 -8.99 -17.01 -4.30
C ILE A 135 -9.74 -17.22 -2.98
N GLU A 136 -10.12 -16.17 -2.28
CA GLU A 136 -10.94 -16.25 -1.06
C GLU A 136 -12.28 -16.93 -1.35
N ALA A 137 -12.95 -16.53 -2.43
CA ALA A 137 -14.23 -17.11 -2.85
C ALA A 137 -14.11 -18.59 -3.26
N SER A 138 -13.04 -18.97 -3.97
CA SER A 138 -12.77 -20.37 -4.33
C SER A 138 -12.58 -21.23 -3.08
N ARG A 139 -11.81 -20.74 -2.09
CA ARG A 139 -11.59 -21.43 -0.82
C ARG A 139 -12.86 -21.55 0.02
N ALA A 140 -13.68 -20.51 0.06
CA ALA A 140 -14.95 -20.51 0.80
C ALA A 140 -16.01 -21.41 0.14
N GLY A 141 -15.96 -21.52 -1.17
CA GLY A 141 -16.88 -22.34 -1.97
C GLY A 141 -16.52 -23.83 -2.00
N THR A 142 -15.43 -24.26 -1.35
CA THR A 142 -15.08 -25.69 -1.22
C THR A 142 -16.10 -26.34 -0.27
N PRO A 143 -17.09 -27.12 -0.74
CA PRO A 143 -18.15 -27.60 0.12
C PRO A 143 -17.61 -28.67 1.08
N SER A 144 -18.03 -28.59 2.33
CA SER A 144 -18.02 -29.73 3.23
C SER A 144 -19.02 -30.83 2.82
N HIS A 145 -19.63 -30.69 1.65
CA HIS A 145 -20.53 -31.71 1.10
C HIS A 145 -19.78 -32.72 0.22
N LYS A 146 -19.70 -33.95 0.76
CA LYS A 146 -19.13 -35.16 0.12
C LYS A 146 -19.76 -35.56 -1.24
N ASN A 147 -20.65 -34.75 -1.85
CA ASN A 147 -21.41 -35.07 -3.05
C ASN A 147 -21.25 -34.07 -4.22
N SER A 148 -20.30 -33.15 -4.21
CA SER A 148 -20.02 -32.39 -5.42
C SER A 148 -19.29 -33.29 -6.42
N LYS A 149 -19.84 -33.46 -7.62
CA LYS A 149 -19.18 -34.16 -8.73
C LYS A 149 -17.78 -33.57 -8.90
N LYS A 150 -16.74 -34.37 -8.66
CA LYS A 150 -15.36 -34.03 -9.01
C LYS A 150 -15.35 -33.61 -10.48
N GLY A 151 -15.04 -32.37 -10.80
CA GLY A 151 -14.70 -32.01 -12.17
C GLY A 151 -15.12 -30.66 -12.70
N THR A 152 -16.09 -29.96 -12.11
CA THR A 152 -16.50 -28.64 -12.66
C THR A 152 -15.84 -27.51 -11.85
N PRO A 153 -14.97 -26.69 -12.46
CA PRO A 153 -14.37 -25.55 -11.78
C PRO A 153 -15.44 -24.54 -11.36
N SER A 154 -15.28 -23.96 -10.19
CA SER A 154 -16.16 -22.88 -9.75
C SER A 154 -15.98 -21.62 -10.63
N LYS A 155 -16.94 -20.71 -10.61
CA LYS A 155 -16.80 -19.42 -11.31
C LYS A 155 -15.55 -18.67 -10.85
N ALA A 156 -15.18 -18.80 -9.57
CA ALA A 156 -13.97 -18.22 -9.02
C ALA A 156 -12.71 -18.84 -9.61
N ASP A 157 -12.66 -20.18 -9.77
CA ASP A 157 -11.52 -20.88 -10.39
C ASP A 157 -11.37 -20.50 -11.86
N VAL A 158 -12.47 -20.34 -12.57
CA VAL A 158 -12.46 -19.86 -13.97
C VAL A 158 -11.89 -18.45 -14.05
N ALA A 159 -12.32 -17.53 -13.16
CA ALA A 159 -11.80 -16.16 -13.10
C ALA A 159 -10.29 -16.13 -12.79
N ILE A 160 -9.83 -16.95 -11.81
CA ILE A 160 -8.40 -17.08 -11.48
C ILE A 160 -7.62 -17.57 -12.72
N GLY A 161 -8.16 -18.53 -13.46
CA GLY A 161 -7.53 -19.02 -14.70
C GLY A 161 -7.36 -17.94 -15.76
N TYR A 162 -8.34 -17.05 -15.94
CA TYR A 162 -8.21 -15.90 -16.85
C TYR A 162 -7.15 -14.91 -16.36
N ILE A 163 -7.13 -14.58 -15.07
CA ILE A 163 -6.13 -13.66 -14.50
C ILE A 163 -4.72 -14.24 -14.66
N GLN A 164 -4.54 -15.53 -14.45
CA GLN A 164 -3.25 -16.21 -14.66
C GLN A 164 -2.77 -16.10 -16.12
N LYS A 165 -3.69 -16.23 -17.08
CA LYS A 165 -3.35 -16.06 -18.51
C LYS A 165 -2.92 -14.63 -18.83
N LEU A 166 -3.56 -13.62 -18.21
CA LEU A 166 -3.14 -12.22 -18.36
C LEU A 166 -1.73 -11.98 -17.82
N TYR A 167 -1.41 -12.52 -16.64
CA TYR A 167 -0.07 -12.42 -16.07
C TYR A 167 1.01 -13.14 -16.88
N ALA A 168 0.65 -14.22 -17.58
CA ALA A 168 1.59 -14.94 -18.45
C ALA A 168 1.94 -14.18 -19.74
N ILE A 169 1.21 -13.10 -20.08
CA ILE A 169 1.53 -12.24 -21.23
C ILE A 169 2.63 -11.24 -20.86
N ASP A 170 2.74 -10.90 -19.58
CA ASP A 170 3.62 -9.85 -19.04
C ASP A 170 4.93 -10.42 -18.45
N ALA A 171 5.12 -11.73 -18.55
CA ALA A 171 6.29 -12.47 -18.06
C ALA A 171 7.27 -12.81 -19.20
#